data_342216c24f803e02359d7eb4ec4bc89d
#
_entry.id   342216c24f803e02359d7eb4ec4bc89d
#
_cell.length_a   1.000
_cell.length_b   1.000
_cell.length_c   1.000
_cell.angle_alpha   90.00
_cell.angle_beta   90.00
_cell.angle_gamma   90.00
#
_symmetry.space_group_name_H-M   'P 1'
#
loop_
_entity.id
_entity.type
_entity.pdbx_description
1 polymer ?
#
loop_
_entity_poly.entity_id
_entity_poly.type
_entity_poly.pdbx_seq_one_letter_code
_entity_poly.pdbx_strand_id
1 'polypeptide(L)'
;YDSALPEGAYPLIIHYTDDKPWYHLSNNRYRSTWWFYYSVDWSDILLRKNPINENEVGDWHTLIEPPKYYTAIFTDSCELEQIEIFLKELPQVHFTILAHTVFASSVIDLQKYENVSIHLGFTPFNLDDIMSKLDFYLDINHGNQIADIINKVHNIGKPVYAFDVTNHDNYGRSRVFPVSEVDLMINEIKLELDLKKER
;
A
#
# COMPACT_ATOMS: atom_id res chain seq x y z
N TYR A 1 -17.02 12.89 29.19
CA TYR A 1 -18.23 12.04 29.42
C TYR A 1 -17.88 10.64 29.02
N ASP A 2 -17.26 9.92 29.93
CA ASP A 2 -16.98 8.50 29.79
C ASP A 2 -18.21 7.75 30.35
N SER A 3 -19.28 7.70 29.57
CA SER A 3 -20.39 6.80 29.94
C SER A 3 -19.87 5.39 29.68
N ALA A 4 -19.50 4.69 30.74
CA ALA A 4 -19.04 3.32 30.67
C ALA A 4 -20.09 2.47 29.92
N LEU A 5 -19.77 2.00 28.77
CA LEU A 5 -20.59 1.00 28.08
C LEU A 5 -20.63 -0.28 28.92
N PRO A 6 -21.76 -0.99 28.91
CA PRO A 6 -21.85 -2.29 29.55
C PRO A 6 -20.70 -3.20 29.13
N GLU A 7 -20.26 -4.08 30.02
CA GLU A 7 -19.22 -5.05 29.73
C GLU A 7 -19.60 -5.89 28.47
N GLY A 8 -18.75 -5.92 27.46
CA GLY A 8 -19.01 -6.60 26.19
C GLY A 8 -19.76 -5.79 25.13
N ALA A 9 -20.19 -4.56 25.44
CA ALA A 9 -20.79 -3.68 24.43
C ALA A 9 -19.72 -2.88 23.67
N TYR A 10 -19.85 -2.83 22.35
CA TYR A 10 -19.02 -1.98 21.48
C TYR A 10 -19.84 -0.80 20.96
N PRO A 11 -19.28 0.42 20.95
CA PRO A 11 -19.97 1.56 20.37
C PRO A 11 -20.10 1.38 18.86
N LEU A 12 -21.25 1.80 18.32
CA LEU A 12 -21.45 1.85 16.86
C LEU A 12 -20.62 2.95 16.21
N ILE A 13 -20.37 4.04 16.94
CA ILE A 13 -19.56 5.18 16.50
C ILE A 13 -18.68 5.60 17.67
N ILE A 14 -17.38 5.77 17.40
CA ILE A 14 -16.42 6.30 18.37
C ILE A 14 -16.02 7.70 17.90
N HIS A 15 -16.31 8.71 18.75
CA HIS A 15 -15.92 10.09 18.49
C HIS A 15 -14.81 10.51 19.46
N TYR A 16 -13.64 10.82 18.93
CA TYR A 16 -12.47 11.23 19.70
C TYR A 16 -12.47 12.76 19.87
N THR A 17 -12.88 13.23 21.04
CA THR A 17 -12.99 14.68 21.31
C THR A 17 -11.73 15.29 21.89
N ASP A 18 -10.94 14.53 22.63
CA ASP A 18 -9.76 15.02 23.36
C ASP A 18 -8.52 14.21 22.98
N ASP A 19 -8.22 13.13 23.70
CA ASP A 19 -7.04 12.29 23.44
C ASP A 19 -7.25 11.46 22.17
N LYS A 20 -6.46 11.79 21.12
CA LYS A 20 -6.59 11.15 19.81
C LYS A 20 -5.81 9.83 19.78
N PRO A 21 -6.40 8.73 19.28
CA PRO A 21 -5.73 7.42 19.26
C PRO A 21 -4.47 7.37 18.40
N TRP A 22 -4.30 8.30 17.45
CA TRP A 22 -3.12 8.42 16.61
C TRP A 22 -1.97 9.21 17.26
N TYR A 23 -2.18 9.86 18.41
CA TYR A 23 -1.09 10.49 19.14
C TYR A 23 -0.16 9.42 19.74
N HIS A 24 1.14 9.66 19.67
CA HIS A 24 2.17 8.69 20.06
C HIS A 24 2.02 8.20 21.52
N LEU A 25 1.63 9.08 22.43
CA LEU A 25 1.46 8.79 23.87
C LEU A 25 0.01 8.66 24.29
N SER A 26 -0.91 8.46 23.36
CA SER A 26 -2.33 8.31 23.69
C SER A 26 -2.61 7.08 24.53
N ASN A 27 -3.29 7.26 25.65
CA ASN A 27 -3.83 6.20 26.51
C ASN A 27 -5.31 5.88 26.20
N ASN A 28 -5.83 6.36 25.06
CA ASN A 28 -7.21 6.14 24.67
C ASN A 28 -7.51 4.64 24.59
N ARG A 29 -8.57 4.20 25.29
CA ARG A 29 -8.96 2.78 25.39
C ARG A 29 -9.30 2.14 24.04
N TYR A 30 -9.69 2.96 23.05
CA TYR A 30 -10.00 2.50 21.69
C TYR A 30 -8.85 2.71 20.71
N ARG A 31 -7.64 3.00 21.19
CA ARG A 31 -6.49 3.23 20.35
C ARG A 31 -6.17 2.02 19.46
N SER A 32 -6.15 0.83 20.02
CA SER A 32 -5.93 -0.41 19.26
C SER A 32 -7.01 -0.66 18.21
N THR A 33 -8.27 -0.38 18.56
CA THR A 33 -9.41 -0.48 17.64
C THR A 33 -9.27 0.51 16.51
N TRP A 34 -8.88 1.75 16.78
CA TRP A 34 -8.65 2.76 15.75
C TRP A 34 -7.53 2.34 14.79
N TRP A 35 -6.39 1.90 15.33
CA TRP A 35 -5.26 1.43 14.52
C TRP A 35 -5.62 0.19 13.70
N PHE A 36 -6.42 -0.72 14.25
CA PHE A 36 -6.94 -1.87 13.50
C PHE A 36 -7.75 -1.40 12.29
N TYR A 37 -8.75 -0.54 12.46
CA TYR A 37 -9.55 -0.05 11.34
C TYR A 37 -8.78 0.86 10.38
N TYR A 38 -7.82 1.60 10.87
CA TYR A 38 -6.94 2.40 10.03
C TYR A 38 -6.05 1.53 9.13
N SER A 39 -5.65 0.35 9.59
CA SER A 39 -4.81 -0.59 8.85
C SER A 39 -5.60 -1.52 7.91
N VAL A 40 -6.93 -1.59 8.06
CA VAL A 40 -7.75 -2.45 7.20
C VAL A 40 -7.93 -1.79 5.84
N ASP A 41 -7.65 -2.54 4.79
CA ASP A 41 -7.94 -2.10 3.42
C ASP A 41 -9.47 -1.95 3.25
N TRP A 42 -9.89 -0.88 2.57
CA TRP A 42 -11.31 -0.64 2.32
C TRP A 42 -11.93 -1.75 1.45
N SER A 43 -11.15 -2.36 0.57
CA SER A 43 -11.59 -3.54 -0.19
C SER A 43 -11.95 -4.70 0.71
N ASP A 44 -11.16 -4.97 1.75
CA ASP A 44 -11.45 -6.01 2.75
C ASP A 44 -12.74 -5.71 3.54
N ILE A 45 -13.00 -4.43 3.84
CA ILE A 45 -14.22 -4.02 4.52
C ILE A 45 -15.43 -4.20 3.62
N LEU A 46 -15.33 -3.80 2.37
CA LEU A 46 -16.41 -3.93 1.39
C LEU A 46 -16.71 -5.40 1.07
N LEU A 47 -15.70 -6.25 0.96
CA LEU A 47 -15.85 -7.68 0.74
C LEU A 47 -16.45 -8.41 1.95
N ARG A 48 -16.14 -7.97 3.17
CA ARG A 48 -16.63 -8.62 4.40
C ARG A 48 -18.03 -8.19 4.84
N LYS A 49 -18.56 -7.09 4.32
CA LYS A 49 -19.77 -6.45 4.86
C LYS A 49 -20.93 -6.33 3.90
N ASN A 50 -21.09 -7.22 2.96
CA ASN A 50 -22.42 -7.38 2.38
C ASN A 50 -23.10 -8.63 2.94
N PRO A 51 -23.80 -8.55 4.08
CA PRO A 51 -24.90 -9.46 4.36
C PRO A 51 -26.13 -9.01 3.54
N ILE A 52 -25.92 -8.51 2.34
CA ILE A 52 -26.97 -8.37 1.35
C ILE A 52 -27.22 -9.78 0.89
N ASN A 53 -28.44 -10.20 1.16
CA ASN A 53 -29.09 -11.44 0.79
C ASN A 53 -28.41 -12.10 -0.43
N GLU A 54 -27.78 -13.24 -0.24
CA GLU A 54 -27.05 -13.97 -1.29
C GLU A 54 -27.89 -14.23 -2.56
N ASN A 55 -29.20 -13.98 -2.49
CA ASN A 55 -30.14 -14.12 -3.59
C ASN A 55 -30.40 -12.85 -4.41
N GLU A 56 -29.87 -11.69 -4.00
CA GLU A 56 -30.12 -10.40 -4.68
C GLU A 56 -28.87 -9.77 -5.32
N VAL A 57 -27.71 -10.31 -5.02
CA VAL A 57 -26.45 -9.81 -5.60
C VAL A 57 -26.08 -10.75 -6.74
N GLY A 58 -26.30 -10.28 -7.97
CA GLY A 58 -25.61 -10.89 -9.10
C GLY A 58 -24.13 -10.98 -8.78
N ASP A 59 -23.55 -12.07 -9.21
CA ASP A 59 -22.21 -12.59 -8.93
C ASP A 59 -21.08 -11.53 -9.07
N TRP A 60 -21.01 -10.59 -8.13
CA TRP A 60 -19.96 -9.54 -8.07
C TRP A 60 -18.58 -10.15 -7.77
N HIS A 61 -18.56 -11.38 -7.24
CA HIS A 61 -17.33 -12.12 -6.95
C HIS A 61 -16.62 -12.64 -8.20
N THR A 62 -17.29 -12.61 -9.35
CA THR A 62 -16.71 -13.06 -10.62
C THR A 62 -16.04 -11.95 -11.43
N LEU A 63 -16.09 -10.68 -11.00
CA LEU A 63 -15.65 -9.56 -11.81
C LEU A 63 -14.32 -8.94 -11.44
N ILE A 64 -13.75 -9.27 -10.28
CA ILE A 64 -12.42 -8.77 -9.91
C ILE A 64 -11.59 -9.99 -9.52
N GLU A 65 -10.78 -10.45 -10.46
CA GLU A 65 -9.72 -11.41 -10.08
C GLU A 65 -8.81 -10.70 -9.05
N PRO A 66 -8.53 -11.36 -7.90
CA PRO A 66 -7.63 -10.78 -6.92
C PRO A 66 -6.30 -10.47 -7.59
N PRO A 67 -5.63 -9.37 -7.21
CA PRO A 67 -4.35 -9.03 -7.78
C PRO A 67 -3.39 -10.21 -7.59
N LYS A 68 -2.67 -10.52 -8.66
CA LYS A 68 -1.80 -11.67 -8.70
C LYS A 68 -0.45 -11.41 -8.04
N TYR A 69 -0.03 -10.15 -8.08
CA TYR A 69 1.27 -9.69 -7.60
C TYR A 69 1.12 -8.37 -6.83
N TYR A 70 2.06 -8.10 -5.95
CA TYR A 70 2.03 -6.92 -5.08
C TYR A 70 3.35 -6.16 -5.15
N THR A 71 3.25 -4.85 -5.26
CA THR A 71 4.38 -3.92 -5.11
C THR A 71 4.04 -2.80 -4.15
N ALA A 72 5.06 -2.13 -3.62
CA ALA A 72 4.90 -0.97 -2.77
C ALA A 72 5.81 0.17 -3.20
N ILE A 73 5.37 1.39 -2.90
CA ILE A 73 6.11 2.63 -3.07
C ILE A 73 5.96 3.42 -1.78
N PHE A 74 7.06 3.66 -1.09
CA PHE A 74 7.08 4.53 0.08
C PHE A 74 7.54 5.92 -0.34
N THR A 75 6.78 6.94 0.01
CA THR A 75 7.08 8.29 -0.44
C THR A 75 6.80 9.37 0.61
N ASP A 76 7.61 10.40 0.64
CA ASP A 76 7.37 11.68 1.28
C ASP A 76 7.15 12.81 0.25
N SER A 77 7.13 12.46 -1.04
CA SER A 77 6.92 13.36 -2.16
C SER A 77 5.64 13.05 -2.92
N CYS A 78 5.05 14.05 -3.53
CA CYS A 78 3.94 13.87 -4.47
C CYS A 78 4.42 13.54 -5.91
N GLU A 79 5.73 13.52 -6.15
CA GLU A 79 6.34 13.23 -7.44
C GLU A 79 6.79 11.78 -7.47
N LEU A 80 6.05 10.95 -8.21
CA LEU A 80 6.36 9.56 -8.48
C LEU A 80 6.66 9.41 -9.98
N GLU A 81 7.91 9.06 -10.30
CA GLU A 81 8.38 9.00 -11.68
C GLU A 81 7.59 7.97 -12.49
N GLN A 82 6.91 8.44 -13.54
CA GLN A 82 6.16 7.62 -14.51
C GLN A 82 5.14 6.63 -13.91
N ILE A 83 4.63 6.86 -12.72
CA ILE A 83 3.73 5.93 -12.01
C ILE A 83 2.52 5.49 -12.85
N GLU A 84 1.91 6.41 -13.64
CA GLU A 84 0.74 6.06 -14.43
C GLU A 84 1.04 5.05 -15.54
N ILE A 85 2.28 4.97 -16.05
CA ILE A 85 2.69 3.97 -17.03
C ILE A 85 2.71 2.60 -16.37
N PHE A 86 3.30 2.47 -15.18
CA PHE A 86 3.30 1.22 -14.43
C PHE A 86 1.90 0.72 -14.13
N LEU A 87 1.00 1.61 -13.67
CA LEU A 87 -0.39 1.25 -13.34
C LEU A 87 -1.15 0.71 -14.57
N LYS A 88 -0.90 1.26 -15.76
CA LYS A 88 -1.53 0.82 -17.02
C LYS A 88 -0.92 -0.47 -17.57
N GLU A 89 0.40 -0.58 -17.53
CA GLU A 89 1.15 -1.68 -18.16
C GLU A 89 1.23 -2.95 -17.30
N LEU A 90 0.95 -2.83 -15.99
CA LEU A 90 0.98 -3.93 -15.03
C LEU A 90 -0.38 -4.08 -14.31
N PRO A 91 -1.50 -4.31 -15.03
CA PRO A 91 -2.82 -4.38 -14.41
C PRO A 91 -2.98 -5.55 -13.44
N GLN A 92 -2.15 -6.59 -13.56
CA GLN A 92 -2.13 -7.76 -12.66
C GLN A 92 -1.37 -7.50 -11.35
N VAL A 93 -0.72 -6.34 -11.20
CA VAL A 93 0.04 -5.96 -10.01
C VAL A 93 -0.76 -4.96 -9.21
N HIS A 94 -0.91 -5.20 -7.91
CA HIS A 94 -1.47 -4.23 -6.99
C HIS A 94 -0.37 -3.32 -6.44
N PHE A 95 -0.55 -2.02 -6.58
CA PHE A 95 0.38 -0.98 -6.14
C PHE A 95 -0.10 -0.40 -4.82
N THR A 96 0.69 -0.55 -3.77
CA THR A 96 0.44 0.07 -2.47
C THR A 96 1.33 1.28 -2.31
N ILE A 97 0.73 2.48 -2.37
CA ILE A 97 1.45 3.74 -2.17
C ILE A 97 1.28 4.19 -0.72
N LEU A 98 2.38 4.29 0.01
CA LEU A 98 2.41 4.71 1.40
C LEU A 98 3.10 6.05 1.53
N ALA A 99 2.38 7.05 1.99
CA ALA A 99 2.95 8.36 2.26
C ALA A 99 3.18 8.59 3.74
N HIS A 100 4.23 9.32 4.01
CA HIS A 100 4.55 9.78 5.36
C HIS A 100 3.88 11.12 5.70
N THR A 101 3.37 11.83 4.69
CA THR A 101 2.77 13.16 4.78
C THR A 101 1.47 13.23 3.99
N VAL A 102 0.75 14.36 4.12
CA VAL A 102 -0.47 14.62 3.36
C VAL A 102 -0.14 14.69 1.86
N PHE A 103 -0.83 13.89 1.07
CA PHE A 103 -0.66 13.87 -0.38
C PHE A 103 -1.20 15.11 -1.07
N ALA A 104 -0.54 15.51 -2.15
CA ALA A 104 -1.13 16.38 -3.16
C ALA A 104 -2.27 15.64 -3.89
N SER A 105 -3.18 16.41 -4.47
CA SER A 105 -4.30 15.88 -5.26
C SER A 105 -3.84 14.92 -6.38
N SER A 106 -2.66 15.17 -6.97
CA SER A 106 -2.07 14.34 -8.02
C SER A 106 -1.88 12.88 -7.63
N VAL A 107 -1.52 12.60 -6.38
CA VAL A 107 -1.37 11.22 -5.91
C VAL A 107 -2.74 10.63 -5.58
N ILE A 108 -3.66 11.41 -5.00
CA ILE A 108 -5.02 10.98 -4.72
C ILE A 108 -5.75 10.63 -6.03
N ASP A 109 -5.51 11.36 -7.11
CA ASP A 109 -6.12 11.14 -8.43
C ASP A 109 -5.71 9.78 -9.05
N LEU A 110 -4.65 9.14 -8.54
CA LEU A 110 -4.27 7.79 -8.96
C LEU A 110 -5.31 6.74 -8.53
N GLN A 111 -6.17 7.03 -7.55
CA GLN A 111 -7.27 6.15 -7.15
C GLN A 111 -8.28 5.88 -8.28
N LYS A 112 -8.18 6.59 -9.40
CA LYS A 112 -8.92 6.26 -10.64
C LYS A 112 -8.51 4.90 -11.24
N TYR A 113 -7.34 4.36 -10.88
CA TYR A 113 -6.87 3.05 -11.30
C TYR A 113 -7.32 1.98 -10.29
N GLU A 114 -7.85 0.85 -10.78
CA GLU A 114 -8.37 -0.23 -9.92
C GLU A 114 -7.27 -1.01 -9.18
N ASN A 115 -6.03 -0.95 -9.68
CA ASN A 115 -4.90 -1.69 -9.17
C ASN A 115 -3.99 -0.87 -8.23
N VAL A 116 -4.51 0.21 -7.62
CA VAL A 116 -3.76 1.02 -6.67
C VAL A 116 -4.53 1.25 -5.37
N SER A 117 -3.83 1.17 -4.25
CA SER A 117 -4.30 1.66 -2.95
C SER A 117 -3.32 2.68 -2.38
N ILE A 118 -3.88 3.73 -1.77
CA ILE A 118 -3.11 4.85 -1.23
C ILE A 118 -3.37 4.94 0.27
N HIS A 119 -2.30 4.84 1.06
CA HIS A 119 -2.36 4.90 2.50
C HIS A 119 -1.67 6.15 3.02
N LEU A 120 -2.41 6.95 3.80
CA LEU A 120 -1.88 8.14 4.48
C LEU A 120 -1.26 7.70 5.80
N GLY A 121 0.05 7.65 5.83
CA GLY A 121 0.82 7.16 6.97
C GLY A 121 0.89 5.64 7.02
N PHE A 122 1.87 5.14 7.75
CA PHE A 122 2.03 3.71 8.02
C PHE A 122 2.45 3.50 9.47
N THR A 123 2.04 2.38 10.01
CA THR A 123 2.49 1.90 11.30
C THR A 123 3.49 0.76 11.08
N PRO A 124 4.35 0.44 12.06
CA PRO A 124 5.20 -0.75 11.97
C PRO A 124 4.42 -2.03 11.63
N PHE A 125 3.17 -2.12 12.12
CA PHE A 125 2.32 -3.28 11.91
C PHE A 125 1.88 -3.42 10.43
N ASN A 126 1.51 -2.31 9.78
CA ASN A 126 1.16 -2.32 8.36
C ASN A 126 2.39 -2.60 7.48
N LEU A 127 3.56 -2.12 7.92
CA LEU A 127 4.80 -2.35 7.19
C LEU A 127 5.10 -3.84 7.08
N ASP A 128 4.99 -4.59 8.18
CA ASP A 128 5.27 -6.03 8.18
C ASP A 128 4.30 -6.80 7.29
N ASP A 129 3.01 -6.44 7.29
CA ASP A 129 2.01 -7.07 6.42
C ASP A 129 2.30 -6.81 4.94
N ILE A 130 2.60 -5.56 4.57
CA ILE A 130 2.94 -5.19 3.19
C ILE A 130 4.22 -5.89 2.75
N MET A 131 5.25 -5.88 3.59
CA MET A 131 6.53 -6.54 3.29
C MET A 131 6.37 -8.04 3.07
N SER A 132 5.45 -8.69 3.81
CA SER A 132 5.19 -10.13 3.68
C SER A 132 4.58 -10.52 2.34
N LYS A 133 3.79 -9.62 1.74
CA LYS A 133 3.08 -9.83 0.45
C LYS A 133 3.90 -9.37 -0.76
N LEU A 134 4.96 -8.58 -0.53
CA LEU A 134 5.70 -7.90 -1.58
C LEU A 134 6.34 -8.89 -2.56
N ASP A 135 6.12 -8.69 -3.85
CA ASP A 135 6.83 -9.41 -4.91
C ASP A 135 8.06 -8.67 -5.38
N PHE A 136 7.98 -7.35 -5.48
CA PHE A 136 9.08 -6.43 -5.79
C PHE A 136 8.77 -5.05 -5.22
N TYR A 137 9.75 -4.17 -5.18
CA TYR A 137 9.62 -2.78 -4.74
C TYR A 137 9.95 -1.81 -5.85
N LEU A 138 9.19 -0.72 -5.96
CA LEU A 138 9.45 0.36 -6.90
C LEU A 138 10.00 1.58 -6.16
N ASP A 139 11.24 1.92 -6.43
CA ASP A 139 11.91 3.11 -5.93
C ASP A 139 11.85 4.22 -6.99
N ILE A 140 10.66 4.81 -7.13
CA ILE A 140 10.34 5.85 -8.13
C ILE A 140 9.96 7.19 -7.48
N ASN A 141 10.23 7.35 -6.22
CA ASN A 141 9.95 8.52 -5.41
C ASN A 141 11.07 9.54 -5.56
N HIS A 142 10.74 10.80 -5.86
CA HIS A 142 11.69 11.92 -5.91
C HIS A 142 12.00 12.53 -4.53
N GLY A 143 11.35 12.08 -3.47
CA GLY A 143 11.61 12.51 -2.11
C GLY A 143 12.79 11.78 -1.47
N ASN A 144 12.77 11.65 -0.14
CA ASN A 144 13.79 10.93 0.59
C ASN A 144 13.41 9.44 0.75
N GLN A 145 14.41 8.61 0.95
CA GLN A 145 14.18 7.24 1.38
C GLN A 145 13.51 7.22 2.77
N ILE A 146 12.41 6.49 2.90
CA ILE A 146 11.66 6.38 4.16
C ILE A 146 12.01 5.07 4.87
N ALA A 147 12.24 5.16 6.19
CA ALA A 147 12.35 4.01 7.10
C ALA A 147 13.37 2.94 6.68
N ASP A 148 14.40 3.31 5.94
CA ASP A 148 15.42 2.39 5.41
C ASP A 148 14.80 1.24 4.58
N ILE A 149 13.76 1.56 3.80
CA ILE A 149 12.93 0.56 3.11
C ILE A 149 13.74 -0.27 2.12
N ILE A 150 14.69 0.33 1.39
CA ILE A 150 15.49 -0.35 0.40
C ILE A 150 16.28 -1.51 1.02
N ASN A 151 16.96 -1.26 2.15
CA ASN A 151 17.66 -2.30 2.90
C ASN A 151 16.72 -3.39 3.40
N LYS A 152 15.54 -3.02 3.90
CA LYS A 152 14.54 -3.99 4.37
C LYS A 152 14.06 -4.90 3.24
N VAL A 153 13.77 -4.34 2.06
CA VAL A 153 13.36 -5.12 0.88
C VAL A 153 14.46 -6.08 0.43
N HIS A 154 15.70 -5.61 0.35
CA HIS A 154 16.83 -6.50 0.02
C HIS A 154 17.03 -7.61 1.06
N ASN A 155 16.85 -7.32 2.35
CA ASN A 155 17.02 -8.31 3.42
C ASN A 155 15.97 -9.44 3.36
N ILE A 156 14.79 -9.19 2.83
CA ILE A 156 13.78 -10.23 2.57
C ILE A 156 13.92 -10.89 1.19
N GLY A 157 14.99 -10.56 0.45
CA GLY A 157 15.32 -11.18 -0.84
C GLY A 157 14.42 -10.76 -2.00
N LYS A 158 13.79 -9.59 -1.91
CA LYS A 158 12.92 -9.09 -3.00
C LYS A 158 13.68 -8.09 -3.89
N PRO A 159 13.44 -8.10 -5.22
CA PRO A 159 14.07 -7.14 -6.13
C PRO A 159 13.54 -5.72 -5.90
N VAL A 160 14.44 -4.76 -6.08
CA VAL A 160 14.13 -3.33 -6.10
C VAL A 160 14.41 -2.81 -7.49
N TYR A 161 13.45 -2.12 -8.07
CA TYR A 161 13.57 -1.45 -9.36
C TYR A 161 13.53 0.06 -9.15
N ALA A 162 14.43 0.79 -9.75
CA ALA A 162 14.56 2.23 -9.61
C ALA A 162 14.89 2.88 -10.94
N PHE A 163 14.55 4.15 -11.10
CA PHE A 163 15.16 4.98 -12.13
C PHE A 163 16.48 5.59 -11.64
N ASP A 164 17.33 5.96 -12.57
CA ASP A 164 18.61 6.63 -12.30
C ASP A 164 18.44 7.93 -11.51
N VAL A 165 17.32 8.63 -11.71
CA VAL A 165 16.97 9.89 -11.03
C VAL A 165 16.29 9.71 -9.66
N THR A 166 15.83 8.50 -9.32
CA THR A 166 15.08 8.23 -8.08
C THR A 166 15.75 7.16 -7.20
N ASN A 167 16.87 6.60 -7.62
CA ASN A 167 17.53 5.51 -6.93
C ASN A 167 18.09 5.94 -5.55
N HIS A 168 17.58 5.33 -4.50
CA HIS A 168 18.04 5.52 -3.12
C HIS A 168 18.96 4.41 -2.59
N ASP A 169 19.30 3.42 -3.43
CA ASP A 169 20.20 2.34 -3.04
C ASP A 169 21.68 2.77 -3.09
N ASN A 170 22.26 3.01 -1.92
CA ASN A 170 23.66 3.38 -1.79
C ASN A 170 24.63 2.19 -1.95
N TYR A 171 24.14 0.97 -2.09
CA TYR A 171 24.96 -0.25 -2.15
C TYR A 171 24.98 -0.91 -3.53
N GLY A 172 24.24 -0.36 -4.50
CA GLY A 172 24.19 -0.83 -5.88
C GLY A 172 23.57 -2.21 -6.07
N ARG A 173 22.61 -2.58 -5.19
CA ARG A 173 21.89 -3.85 -5.26
C ARG A 173 20.59 -3.75 -6.07
N SER A 174 20.09 -2.55 -6.25
CA SER A 174 18.88 -2.28 -7.02
C SER A 174 19.12 -2.36 -8.51
N ARG A 175 18.09 -2.75 -9.26
CA ARG A 175 18.06 -2.74 -10.72
C ARG A 175 17.68 -1.34 -11.18
N VAL A 176 18.67 -0.62 -11.72
CA VAL A 176 18.53 0.80 -12.06
C VAL A 176 18.40 0.96 -13.57
N PHE A 177 17.42 1.74 -14.01
CA PHE A 177 17.13 2.02 -15.41
C PHE A 177 17.15 3.52 -15.68
N PRO A 178 17.57 3.98 -16.86
CA PRO A 178 17.32 5.34 -17.30
C PRO A 178 15.81 5.62 -17.35
N VAL A 179 15.39 6.85 -17.02
CA VAL A 179 13.97 7.25 -17.12
C VAL A 179 13.40 7.02 -18.52
N SER A 180 14.22 7.20 -19.56
CA SER A 180 13.84 6.97 -20.97
C SER A 180 13.56 5.51 -21.32
N GLU A 181 13.93 4.57 -20.44
CA GLU A 181 13.85 3.12 -20.67
C GLU A 181 12.82 2.43 -19.77
N VAL A 182 11.72 3.12 -19.44
CA VAL A 182 10.64 2.57 -18.62
C VAL A 182 10.10 1.25 -19.19
N ASP A 183 10.01 1.12 -20.49
CA ASP A 183 9.53 -0.11 -21.15
C ASP A 183 10.45 -1.30 -20.87
N LEU A 184 11.76 -1.08 -20.79
CA LEU A 184 12.72 -2.13 -20.42
C LEU A 184 12.53 -2.56 -18.96
N MET A 185 12.36 -1.62 -18.05
CA MET A 185 12.08 -1.93 -16.64
C MET A 185 10.78 -2.74 -16.51
N ILE A 186 9.70 -2.32 -17.18
CA ILE A 186 8.41 -3.02 -17.16
C ILE A 186 8.55 -4.44 -17.71
N ASN A 187 9.27 -4.62 -18.82
CA ASN A 187 9.49 -5.94 -19.39
C ASN A 187 10.30 -6.84 -18.47
N GLU A 188 11.31 -6.31 -17.78
CA GLU A 188 12.08 -7.08 -16.81
C GLU A 188 11.22 -7.49 -15.60
N ILE A 189 10.36 -6.60 -15.10
CA ILE A 189 9.38 -6.92 -14.07
C ILE A 189 8.45 -8.05 -14.53
N LYS A 190 7.88 -7.95 -15.75
CA LYS A 190 7.00 -9.00 -16.31
C LYS A 190 7.70 -10.35 -16.38
N LEU A 191 8.94 -10.39 -16.82
CA LEU A 191 9.75 -11.62 -16.89
C LEU A 191 10.00 -12.21 -15.49
N GLU A 192 10.38 -11.39 -14.51
CA GLU A 192 10.60 -11.83 -13.13
C GLU A 192 9.32 -12.43 -12.51
N LEU A 193 8.17 -11.82 -12.78
CA LEU A 193 6.87 -12.29 -12.28
C LEU A 193 6.40 -13.59 -12.97
N ASP A 194 6.69 -13.76 -14.26
CA ASP A 194 6.35 -14.98 -15.00
C ASP A 194 7.22 -16.17 -14.58
N LEU A 195 8.51 -15.97 -14.29
CA LEU A 195 9.41 -17.00 -13.75
C LEU A 195 8.95 -17.53 -12.38
N LYS A 196 8.17 -16.75 -11.60
CA LYS A 196 7.58 -17.20 -10.34
C LYS A 196 6.38 -18.14 -10.51
N LYS A 197 5.76 -18.17 -11.70
CA LYS A 197 4.65 -19.10 -11.99
C LYS A 197 5.10 -20.53 -12.18
N GLU A 198 6.35 -20.74 -12.60
CA GLU A 198 6.88 -22.05 -12.96
C GLU A 198 7.54 -22.77 -11.79
N ARG A 199 7.58 -22.14 -10.61
CA ARG A 199 8.13 -22.68 -9.36
C ARG A 199 7.03 -22.99 -8.35
#